data_0530006eca7a435b70ebfccf3f46209f
#
_entry.id   0530006eca7a435b70ebfccf3f46209f
#
_cell.length_a   1.000
_cell.length_b   1.000
_cell.length_c   1.000
_cell.angle_alpha   90.00
_cell.angle_beta   90.00
_cell.angle_gamma   90.00
#
_symmetry.space_group_name_H-M   'P 1'
#
loop_
_entity.id
_entity.type
_entity.pdbx_description
1 polymer ?
#
loop_
_entity_poly.entity_id
_entity_poly.type
_entity_poly.pdbx_seq_one_letter_code
_entity_poly.pdbx_strand_id
1 'polypeptide(L)'
;MDTLISNVTIVTMNEKMDVLFGAFLGITDGKITSVSGVAPKEAPQTIIDGTGMVVMPGLVNCHTHLATTALRSFTDDLSGTDALNALLQKESKMDSRSAKAAALLGIAECLRFGVTSISDLYYYPNATAEAVAESGIKGNLSLSSYRFIDQNEDFDFETDEQCQELVKVVDKWHNYDNGRIKIDAGIHAEYTSNYKLWEAMSG
;
A
#
# COMPACT_ATOMS: atom_id res chain seq x y z
N MET A 1 23.10 -8.47 -16.40
CA MET A 1 22.77 -8.02 -15.01
C MET A 1 22.81 -6.50 -14.98
N ASP A 2 21.72 -5.88 -14.52
CA ASP A 2 21.62 -4.40 -14.49
C ASP A 2 22.37 -3.83 -13.29
N THR A 3 22.09 -4.38 -12.11
CA THR A 3 22.67 -3.93 -10.85
C THR A 3 23.20 -5.10 -10.03
N LEU A 4 24.38 -4.92 -9.47
CA LEU A 4 24.97 -5.80 -8.47
C LEU A 4 25.18 -5.04 -7.17
N ILE A 5 24.62 -5.53 -6.07
CA ILE A 5 24.99 -5.09 -4.72
C ILE A 5 26.05 -6.07 -4.21
N SER A 6 27.25 -5.57 -3.90
CA SER A 6 28.40 -6.39 -3.52
C SER A 6 28.78 -6.16 -2.05
N ASN A 7 29.45 -7.14 -1.44
CA ASN A 7 29.96 -7.08 -0.07
C ASN A 7 28.89 -6.75 1.00
N VAL A 8 27.66 -7.17 0.79
CA VAL A 8 26.53 -6.83 1.64
C VAL A 8 26.16 -7.98 2.58
N THR A 9 25.65 -7.67 3.76
CA THR A 9 24.96 -8.66 4.58
C THR A 9 23.53 -8.81 4.07
N ILE A 10 23.12 -10.02 3.72
CA ILE A 10 21.77 -10.31 3.21
C ILE A 10 20.98 -11.10 4.25
N VAL A 11 19.90 -10.51 4.76
CA VAL A 11 18.90 -11.20 5.60
C VAL A 11 17.82 -11.70 4.67
N THR A 12 17.81 -13.00 4.41
CA THR A 12 16.97 -13.56 3.32
C THR A 12 15.49 -13.63 3.68
N MET A 13 15.14 -13.71 4.95
CA MET A 13 13.79 -13.97 5.47
C MET A 13 13.15 -15.23 4.84
N ASN A 14 13.96 -16.17 4.39
CA ASN A 14 13.49 -17.47 3.92
C ASN A 14 13.11 -18.37 5.12
N GLU A 15 12.55 -19.55 4.85
CA GLU A 15 12.11 -20.49 5.91
C GLU A 15 13.22 -20.86 6.90
N LYS A 16 14.49 -20.83 6.48
CA LYS A 16 15.64 -21.13 7.33
C LYS A 16 16.20 -19.92 8.05
N MET A 17 15.67 -18.72 7.75
CA MET A 17 16.17 -17.45 8.28
C MET A 17 17.67 -17.25 8.03
N ASP A 18 18.15 -17.65 6.85
CA ASP A 18 19.57 -17.55 6.49
C ASP A 18 20.03 -16.10 6.46
N VAL A 19 21.24 -15.88 7.00
CA VAL A 19 21.97 -14.60 6.91
C VAL A 19 23.29 -14.85 6.18
N LEU A 20 23.48 -14.14 5.06
CA LEU A 20 24.68 -14.25 4.25
C LEU A 20 25.56 -13.01 4.47
N PHE A 21 26.83 -13.21 4.81
CA PHE A 21 27.79 -12.13 5.03
C PHE A 21 28.71 -11.98 3.83
N GLY A 22 29.06 -10.72 3.49
CA GLY A 22 29.93 -10.42 2.35
C GLY A 22 29.38 -10.94 1.02
N ALA A 23 28.06 -10.98 0.90
CA ALA A 23 27.36 -11.61 -0.20
C ALA A 23 27.12 -10.65 -1.37
N PHE A 24 26.58 -11.21 -2.43
CA PHE A 24 26.27 -10.54 -3.70
C PHE A 24 24.81 -10.73 -4.05
N LEU A 25 24.12 -9.63 -4.40
CA LEU A 25 22.74 -9.63 -4.85
C LEU A 25 22.68 -9.01 -6.24
N GLY A 26 22.26 -9.82 -7.22
CA GLY A 26 22.10 -9.41 -8.62
C GLY A 26 20.67 -9.11 -8.98
N ILE A 27 20.46 -8.03 -9.72
CA ILE A 27 19.16 -7.56 -10.19
C ILE A 27 19.20 -7.41 -11.71
N THR A 28 18.16 -7.92 -12.39
CA THR A 28 17.93 -7.76 -13.83
C THR A 28 16.45 -7.51 -14.06
N ASP A 29 16.11 -6.52 -14.87
CA ASP A 29 14.73 -6.15 -15.21
C ASP A 29 13.83 -5.98 -13.95
N GLY A 30 14.38 -5.29 -12.91
CA GLY A 30 13.68 -5.04 -11.65
C GLY A 30 13.43 -6.28 -10.78
N LYS A 31 14.06 -7.42 -11.09
CA LYS A 31 13.92 -8.67 -10.34
C LYS A 31 15.25 -9.12 -9.76
N ILE A 32 15.23 -9.68 -8.56
CA ILE A 32 16.38 -10.36 -7.99
C ILE A 32 16.63 -11.63 -8.79
N THR A 33 17.78 -11.71 -9.46
CA THR A 33 18.17 -12.87 -10.29
C THR A 33 19.24 -13.74 -9.65
N SER A 34 19.97 -13.22 -8.67
CA SER A 34 20.94 -14.01 -7.92
C SER A 34 21.11 -13.49 -6.49
N VAL A 35 21.31 -14.44 -5.56
CA VAL A 35 21.75 -14.21 -4.18
C VAL A 35 22.85 -15.23 -3.91
N SER A 36 24.09 -14.80 -3.66
CA SER A 36 25.23 -15.71 -3.60
C SER A 36 26.31 -15.18 -2.66
N GLY A 37 27.04 -16.09 -2.00
CA GLY A 37 28.30 -15.79 -1.32
C GLY A 37 29.51 -15.67 -2.25
N VAL A 38 29.35 -15.87 -3.55
CA VAL A 38 30.41 -15.81 -4.56
C VAL A 38 30.09 -14.75 -5.59
N ALA A 39 31.09 -13.95 -5.93
CA ALA A 39 30.93 -12.91 -6.96
C ALA A 39 30.46 -13.49 -8.30
N PRO A 40 29.50 -12.86 -8.97
CA PRO A 40 29.04 -13.30 -10.28
C PRO A 40 30.15 -13.16 -11.33
N LYS A 41 30.12 -14.03 -12.33
CA LYS A 41 31.06 -13.97 -13.47
C LYS A 41 30.65 -12.90 -14.48
N GLU A 42 29.38 -12.60 -14.55
CA GLU A 42 28.82 -11.61 -15.48
C GLU A 42 29.08 -10.19 -14.97
N ALA A 43 29.56 -9.33 -15.84
CA ALA A 43 29.78 -7.92 -15.51
C ALA A 43 28.44 -7.18 -15.41
N PRO A 44 28.13 -6.53 -14.28
CA PRO A 44 26.92 -5.72 -14.13
C PRO A 44 27.11 -4.35 -14.81
N GLN A 45 25.98 -3.70 -15.16
CA GLN A 45 26.01 -2.31 -15.64
C GLN A 45 26.30 -1.32 -14.48
N THR A 46 25.77 -1.61 -13.29
CA THR A 46 25.95 -0.78 -12.08
C THR A 46 26.38 -1.65 -10.91
N ILE A 47 27.36 -1.18 -10.13
CA ILE A 47 27.79 -1.80 -8.89
C ILE A 47 27.48 -0.88 -7.73
N ILE A 48 26.83 -1.40 -6.69
CA ILE A 48 26.63 -0.75 -5.41
C ILE A 48 27.50 -1.48 -4.39
N ASP A 49 28.44 -0.77 -3.78
CA ASP A 49 29.22 -1.34 -2.67
C ASP A 49 28.35 -1.33 -1.39
N GLY A 50 28.00 -2.51 -0.94
CA GLY A 50 27.19 -2.76 0.25
C GLY A 50 27.99 -2.98 1.52
N THR A 51 29.29 -2.63 1.53
CA THR A 51 30.14 -2.79 2.70
C THR A 51 29.55 -2.06 3.91
N GLY A 52 29.30 -2.80 5.00
CA GLY A 52 28.67 -2.28 6.22
C GLY A 52 27.15 -2.10 6.12
N MET A 53 26.55 -2.46 5.01
CA MET A 53 25.09 -2.37 4.80
C MET A 53 24.41 -3.74 4.96
N VAL A 54 23.12 -3.68 5.20
CA VAL A 54 22.23 -4.85 5.26
C VAL A 54 21.16 -4.71 4.18
N VAL A 55 20.94 -5.77 3.43
CA VAL A 55 19.80 -5.91 2.51
C VAL A 55 18.83 -6.93 3.08
N MET A 56 17.57 -6.60 3.07
CA MET A 56 16.46 -7.46 3.48
C MET A 56 15.24 -7.17 2.61
N PRO A 57 14.23 -8.07 2.56
CA PRO A 57 12.96 -7.75 1.94
C PRO A 57 12.37 -6.47 2.53
N GLY A 58 11.74 -5.66 1.67
CA GLY A 58 11.08 -4.43 2.13
C GLY A 58 9.95 -4.73 3.11
N LEU A 59 9.71 -3.81 4.03
CA LEU A 59 8.63 -3.92 4.99
C LEU A 59 7.27 -3.81 4.29
N VAL A 60 6.27 -4.47 4.86
CA VAL A 60 4.88 -4.43 4.40
C VAL A 60 4.05 -3.70 5.46
N ASN A 61 3.40 -2.61 5.08
CA ASN A 61 2.40 -1.96 5.92
C ASN A 61 1.02 -2.52 5.57
N CYS A 62 0.50 -3.38 6.43
CA CYS A 62 -0.77 -4.09 6.20
C CYS A 62 -2.02 -3.28 6.54
N HIS A 63 -1.87 -2.06 7.07
CA HIS A 63 -3.01 -1.20 7.40
C HIS A 63 -2.60 0.27 7.32
N THR A 64 -3.14 0.99 6.34
CA THR A 64 -2.86 2.41 6.19
C THR A 64 -4.06 3.16 5.57
N HIS A 65 -4.10 4.45 5.86
CA HIS A 65 -4.98 5.44 5.25
C HIS A 65 -4.11 6.59 4.76
N LEU A 66 -3.43 6.38 3.62
CA LEU A 66 -2.38 7.28 3.13
C LEU A 66 -2.80 8.75 3.06
N ALA A 67 -4.03 9.01 2.62
CA ALA A 67 -4.49 10.38 2.46
C ALA A 67 -4.71 11.12 3.81
N THR A 68 -4.84 10.39 4.93
CA THR A 68 -4.92 11.02 6.26
C THR A 68 -3.60 11.66 6.70
N THR A 69 -2.50 11.42 5.98
CA THR A 69 -1.21 12.07 6.23
C THR A 69 -1.33 13.61 6.23
N ALA A 70 -2.26 14.18 5.45
CA ALA A 70 -2.56 15.61 5.47
C ALA A 70 -3.17 16.11 6.79
N LEU A 71 -3.70 15.22 7.61
CA LEU A 71 -4.39 15.52 8.85
C LEU A 71 -3.56 15.13 10.09
N ARG A 72 -2.27 14.90 9.91
CA ARG A 72 -1.36 14.55 10.99
C ARG A 72 -1.48 15.52 12.16
N SER A 73 -1.51 14.97 13.36
CA SER A 73 -1.62 15.70 14.63
C SER A 73 -2.89 16.53 14.81
N PHE A 74 -3.84 16.45 13.87
CA PHE A 74 -5.06 17.25 13.96
C PHE A 74 -5.95 16.87 15.15
N THR A 75 -5.87 15.63 15.62
CA THR A 75 -6.71 15.09 16.70
C THR A 75 -5.92 14.70 17.95
N ASP A 76 -4.65 15.09 18.08
CA ASP A 76 -3.76 14.65 19.17
C ASP A 76 -4.28 15.05 20.56
N ASP A 77 -4.98 16.17 20.65
CA ASP A 77 -5.59 16.66 21.91
C ASP A 77 -7.00 16.12 22.17
N LEU A 78 -7.51 15.27 21.28
CA LEU A 78 -8.84 14.68 21.38
C LEU A 78 -8.76 13.18 21.65
N SER A 79 -9.82 12.59 22.18
CA SER A 79 -9.87 11.16 22.45
C SER A 79 -11.19 10.53 21.98
N GLY A 80 -11.13 9.21 21.72
CA GLY A 80 -12.32 8.42 21.43
C GLY A 80 -13.17 8.98 20.28
N THR A 81 -14.46 9.08 20.53
CA THR A 81 -15.45 9.52 19.54
C THR A 81 -15.24 10.96 19.08
N ASP A 82 -14.74 11.85 19.94
CA ASP A 82 -14.50 13.25 19.57
C ASP A 82 -13.38 13.38 18.54
N ALA A 83 -12.30 12.61 18.71
CA ALA A 83 -11.22 12.54 17.74
C ALA A 83 -11.72 12.02 16.38
N LEU A 84 -12.49 10.94 16.37
CA LEU A 84 -13.06 10.37 15.16
C LEU A 84 -14.00 11.35 14.45
N ASN A 85 -14.92 11.99 15.17
CA ASN A 85 -15.85 12.96 14.60
C ASN A 85 -15.12 14.17 14.00
N ALA A 86 -14.10 14.69 14.71
CA ALA A 86 -13.29 15.79 14.21
C ALA A 86 -12.54 15.43 12.93
N LEU A 87 -11.98 14.20 12.87
CA LEU A 87 -11.30 13.68 11.70
C LEU A 87 -12.26 13.57 10.51
N LEU A 88 -13.41 12.91 10.67
CA LEU A 88 -14.43 12.74 9.64
C LEU A 88 -14.92 14.07 9.06
N GLN A 89 -15.10 15.10 9.92
CA GLN A 89 -15.46 16.46 9.47
C GLN A 89 -14.40 17.12 8.60
N LYS A 90 -13.13 16.80 8.80
CA LYS A 90 -12.03 17.31 7.96
C LYS A 90 -11.92 16.52 6.68
N GLU A 91 -12.02 15.21 6.76
CA GLU A 91 -11.98 14.31 5.60
C GLU A 91 -13.10 14.61 4.61
N SER A 92 -14.31 14.96 5.09
CA SER A 92 -15.43 15.35 4.22
C SER A 92 -15.18 16.61 3.38
N LYS A 93 -14.13 17.40 3.68
CA LYS A 93 -13.71 18.58 2.91
C LYS A 93 -12.55 18.29 1.96
N MET A 94 -12.02 17.09 2.00
CA MET A 94 -10.96 16.66 1.10
C MET A 94 -11.54 16.41 -0.29
N ASP A 95 -10.75 16.68 -1.31
CA ASP A 95 -11.04 16.32 -2.70
C ASP A 95 -10.01 15.31 -3.23
N SER A 96 -10.27 14.78 -4.41
CA SER A 96 -9.39 13.78 -5.04
C SER A 96 -7.96 14.29 -5.24
N ARG A 97 -7.77 15.59 -5.51
CA ARG A 97 -6.45 16.19 -5.71
C ARG A 97 -5.66 16.26 -4.40
N SER A 98 -6.29 16.71 -3.33
CA SER A 98 -5.68 16.75 -1.99
C SER A 98 -5.41 15.35 -1.45
N ALA A 99 -6.32 14.40 -1.69
CA ALA A 99 -6.13 13.01 -1.34
C ALA A 99 -4.90 12.39 -2.04
N LYS A 100 -4.74 12.62 -3.36
CA LYS A 100 -3.55 12.18 -4.11
C LYS A 100 -2.27 12.79 -3.55
N ALA A 101 -2.24 14.09 -3.32
CA ALA A 101 -1.06 14.77 -2.80
C ALA A 101 -0.65 14.26 -1.41
N ALA A 102 -1.64 14.06 -0.52
CA ALA A 102 -1.42 13.49 0.81
C ALA A 102 -0.95 12.03 0.75
N ALA A 103 -1.53 11.22 -0.15
CA ALA A 103 -1.09 9.85 -0.38
C ALA A 103 0.37 9.78 -0.87
N LEU A 104 0.78 10.66 -1.79
CA LEU A 104 2.18 10.75 -2.23
C LEU A 104 3.12 11.08 -1.06
N LEU A 105 2.73 11.98 -0.16
CA LEU A 105 3.51 12.28 1.05
C LEU A 105 3.63 11.05 1.96
N GLY A 106 2.52 10.35 2.24
CA GLY A 106 2.52 9.12 3.02
C GLY A 106 3.38 8.02 2.40
N ILE A 107 3.32 7.87 1.07
CA ILE A 107 4.16 6.92 0.33
C ILE A 107 5.65 7.30 0.43
N ALA A 108 5.99 8.58 0.31
CA ALA A 108 7.37 9.04 0.45
C ALA A 108 7.94 8.68 1.84
N GLU A 109 7.15 8.81 2.89
CA GLU A 109 7.53 8.34 4.23
C GLU A 109 7.66 6.82 4.29
N CYS A 110 6.71 6.08 3.75
CA CYS A 110 6.79 4.62 3.67
C CYS A 110 8.11 4.17 3.04
N LEU A 111 8.43 4.69 1.86
CA LEU A 111 9.67 4.35 1.14
C LEU A 111 10.92 4.77 1.92
N ARG A 112 10.92 5.95 2.55
CA ARG A 112 12.03 6.43 3.36
C ARG A 112 12.35 5.50 4.53
N PHE A 113 11.34 4.86 5.11
CA PHE A 113 11.49 3.93 6.23
C PHE A 113 11.48 2.45 5.82
N GLY A 114 11.68 2.16 4.53
CA GLY A 114 11.84 0.81 4.02
C GLY A 114 10.53 0.02 3.81
N VAL A 115 9.39 0.67 3.89
CA VAL A 115 8.10 0.08 3.52
C VAL A 115 7.97 0.11 2.00
N THR A 116 7.88 -1.04 1.37
CA THR A 116 7.81 -1.19 -0.09
C THR A 116 6.47 -1.72 -0.60
N SER A 117 5.59 -2.11 0.32
CA SER A 117 4.24 -2.58 0.02
C SER A 117 3.25 -2.09 1.07
N ILE A 118 2.09 -1.66 0.63
CA ILE A 118 1.04 -1.10 1.47
C ILE A 118 -0.29 -1.80 1.22
N SER A 119 -1.13 -1.85 2.28
CA SER A 119 -2.57 -2.11 2.17
C SER A 119 -3.31 -0.86 2.64
N ASP A 120 -4.02 -0.20 1.73
CA ASP A 120 -4.69 1.08 1.98
C ASP A 120 -6.19 0.96 1.78
N LEU A 121 -6.95 1.54 2.68
CA LEU A 121 -8.40 1.65 2.61
C LEU A 121 -8.79 3.12 2.77
N TYR A 122 -9.37 3.74 1.73
CA TYR A 122 -9.76 5.13 1.81
C TYR A 122 -10.89 5.53 0.82
N TYR A 123 -11.44 6.76 1.00
CA TYR A 123 -12.55 7.30 0.21
C TYR A 123 -12.23 7.59 -1.26
N TYR A 124 -10.97 7.79 -1.60
CA TYR A 124 -10.52 8.21 -2.92
C TYR A 124 -9.60 7.16 -3.55
N PRO A 125 -10.09 5.93 -3.80
CA PRO A 125 -9.23 4.82 -4.22
C PRO A 125 -8.57 5.06 -5.57
N ASN A 126 -9.24 5.78 -6.51
CA ASN A 126 -8.61 6.15 -7.78
C ASN A 126 -7.44 7.13 -7.58
N ALA A 127 -7.58 8.13 -6.70
CA ALA A 127 -6.50 9.08 -6.41
C ALA A 127 -5.32 8.40 -5.71
N THR A 128 -5.59 7.48 -4.77
CA THR A 128 -4.57 6.67 -4.13
C THR A 128 -3.87 5.75 -5.13
N ALA A 129 -4.63 5.10 -6.04
CA ALA A 129 -4.05 4.26 -7.09
C ALA A 129 -3.14 5.06 -8.05
N GLU A 130 -3.50 6.29 -8.41
CA GLU A 130 -2.65 7.19 -9.17
C GLU A 130 -1.35 7.52 -8.43
N ALA A 131 -1.41 7.79 -7.11
CA ALA A 131 -0.24 8.03 -6.29
C ALA A 131 0.69 6.81 -6.20
N VAL A 132 0.11 5.62 -6.02
CA VAL A 132 0.82 4.34 -6.02
C VAL A 132 1.47 4.05 -7.38
N ALA A 133 0.76 4.31 -8.49
CA ALA A 133 1.28 4.14 -9.83
C ALA A 133 2.49 5.05 -10.09
N GLU A 134 2.40 6.33 -9.70
CA GLU A 134 3.44 7.35 -9.89
C GLU A 134 4.68 7.07 -9.03
N SER A 135 4.50 6.63 -7.80
CA SER A 135 5.61 6.40 -6.85
C SER A 135 6.38 5.10 -7.07
N GLY A 136 5.78 4.11 -7.71
CA GLY A 136 6.39 2.79 -7.89
C GLY A 136 6.25 1.83 -6.70
N ILE A 137 5.66 2.23 -5.58
CA ILE A 137 5.39 1.33 -4.44
C ILE A 137 4.37 0.25 -4.83
N LYS A 138 4.39 -0.91 -4.16
CA LYS A 138 3.32 -1.90 -4.30
C LYS A 138 2.12 -1.49 -3.46
N GLY A 139 0.91 -1.61 -4.03
CA GLY A 139 -0.33 -1.28 -3.32
C GLY A 139 -1.39 -2.34 -3.46
N ASN A 140 -1.97 -2.73 -2.35
CA ASN A 140 -3.26 -3.40 -2.27
C ASN A 140 -4.25 -2.38 -1.74
N LEU A 141 -5.17 -1.93 -2.59
CA LEU A 141 -6.05 -0.80 -2.31
C LEU A 141 -7.48 -1.29 -2.23
N SER A 142 -8.23 -0.74 -1.29
CA SER A 142 -9.63 -1.09 -1.14
C SER A 142 -10.51 0.14 -0.93
N LEU A 143 -11.76 -0.03 -1.25
CA LEU A 143 -12.84 0.89 -0.95
C LEU A 143 -13.97 0.10 -0.31
N SER A 144 -14.57 0.66 0.71
CA SER A 144 -15.83 0.19 1.25
C SER A 144 -16.81 1.35 1.35
N SER A 145 -18.06 1.03 1.56
CA SER A 145 -19.01 2.05 1.96
C SER A 145 -18.64 2.63 3.32
N TYR A 146 -18.41 3.94 3.36
CA TYR A 146 -18.07 4.68 4.58
C TYR A 146 -19.29 5.35 5.24
N ARG A 147 -20.46 5.22 4.64
CA ARG A 147 -21.65 5.68 5.31
C ARG A 147 -22.00 4.70 6.42
N PHE A 148 -22.47 5.22 7.54
CA PHE A 148 -23.02 4.37 8.60
C PHE A 148 -24.32 3.74 8.08
N ILE A 149 -24.24 2.47 7.67
CA ILE A 149 -25.37 1.72 7.16
C ILE A 149 -26.11 1.12 8.36
N ASP A 150 -27.38 1.46 8.53
CA ASP A 150 -28.22 0.85 9.56
C ASP A 150 -28.34 -0.66 9.31
N GLN A 151 -28.39 -1.46 10.36
CA GLN A 151 -28.48 -2.92 10.25
C GLN A 151 -29.74 -3.40 9.51
N ASN A 152 -30.78 -2.61 9.50
CA ASN A 152 -32.04 -2.88 8.80
C ASN A 152 -32.17 -2.15 7.47
N GLU A 153 -31.18 -1.34 7.08
CA GLU A 153 -31.21 -0.60 5.82
C GLU A 153 -31.14 -1.58 4.64
N ASP A 154 -31.99 -1.34 3.65
CA ASP A 154 -31.88 -2.04 2.37
C ASP A 154 -30.65 -1.55 1.63
N PHE A 155 -29.73 -2.46 1.37
CA PHE A 155 -28.51 -2.20 0.62
C PHE A 155 -28.60 -2.91 -0.74
N ASP A 156 -28.32 -2.15 -1.79
CA ASP A 156 -28.25 -2.67 -3.16
C ASP A 156 -26.92 -2.24 -3.76
N PHE A 157 -26.06 -3.22 -4.03
CA PHE A 157 -24.73 -3.01 -4.60
C PHE A 157 -24.77 -2.26 -5.95
N GLU A 158 -25.77 -2.57 -6.78
CA GLU A 158 -25.86 -2.00 -8.13
C GLU A 158 -26.21 -0.50 -8.12
N THR A 159 -26.83 -0.03 -7.05
CA THR A 159 -27.26 1.37 -6.91
C THR A 159 -26.41 2.16 -5.91
N ASP A 160 -25.58 1.52 -5.11
CA ASP A 160 -24.68 2.19 -4.17
C ASP A 160 -23.51 2.85 -4.91
N GLU A 161 -23.39 4.17 -4.81
CA GLU A 161 -22.40 4.97 -5.54
C GLU A 161 -20.97 4.57 -5.20
N GLN A 162 -20.69 4.19 -3.95
CA GLN A 162 -19.34 3.80 -3.52
C GLN A 162 -18.97 2.42 -4.05
N CYS A 163 -19.93 1.50 -4.08
CA CYS A 163 -19.72 0.20 -4.71
C CYS A 163 -19.50 0.30 -6.21
N GLN A 164 -20.25 1.16 -6.88
CA GLN A 164 -20.07 1.42 -8.32
C GLN A 164 -18.74 2.16 -8.61
N GLU A 165 -18.26 2.97 -7.70
CA GLU A 165 -16.90 3.54 -7.80
C GLU A 165 -15.83 2.45 -7.64
N LEU A 166 -16.01 1.50 -6.72
CA LEU A 166 -15.10 0.35 -6.57
C LEU A 166 -15.00 -0.45 -7.88
N VAL A 167 -16.14 -0.76 -8.54
CA VAL A 167 -16.13 -1.47 -9.83
C VAL A 167 -15.27 -0.75 -10.85
N LYS A 168 -15.43 0.57 -11.02
CA LYS A 168 -14.62 1.37 -11.94
C LYS A 168 -13.13 1.35 -11.59
N VAL A 169 -12.81 1.36 -10.31
CA VAL A 169 -11.43 1.31 -9.82
C VAL A 169 -10.81 -0.07 -10.07
N VAL A 170 -11.58 -1.15 -9.88
CA VAL A 170 -11.16 -2.51 -10.24
C VAL A 170 -10.83 -2.60 -11.73
N ASP A 171 -11.74 -2.17 -12.59
CA ASP A 171 -11.57 -2.21 -14.06
C ASP A 171 -10.32 -1.46 -14.52
N LYS A 172 -10.02 -0.34 -13.88
CA LYS A 172 -8.89 0.52 -14.27
C LYS A 172 -7.56 0.07 -13.69
N TRP A 173 -7.53 -0.40 -12.44
CA TRP A 173 -6.31 -0.52 -11.66
C TRP A 173 -5.97 -1.93 -11.20
N HIS A 174 -6.92 -2.87 -11.17
CA HIS A 174 -6.61 -4.21 -10.72
C HIS A 174 -5.61 -4.88 -11.67
N ASN A 175 -4.53 -5.40 -11.10
CA ASN A 175 -3.38 -5.96 -11.86
C ASN A 175 -2.58 -4.95 -12.71
N TYR A 176 -2.75 -3.64 -12.47
CA TYR A 176 -1.94 -2.63 -13.15
C TYR A 176 -0.43 -2.88 -12.90
N ASP A 177 0.37 -2.61 -13.93
CA ASP A 177 1.83 -2.76 -13.91
C ASP A 177 2.28 -4.15 -13.43
N ASN A 178 1.82 -5.18 -14.14
CA ASN A 178 2.11 -6.60 -13.84
C ASN A 178 1.71 -7.04 -12.42
N GLY A 179 0.62 -6.52 -11.92
CA GLY A 179 0.08 -6.85 -10.61
C GLY A 179 0.74 -6.11 -9.44
N ARG A 180 1.45 -5.01 -9.70
CA ARG A 180 1.98 -4.14 -8.66
C ARG A 180 0.88 -3.41 -7.88
N ILE A 181 -0.24 -3.12 -8.54
CA ILE A 181 -1.45 -2.62 -7.90
C ILE A 181 -2.51 -3.71 -7.92
N LYS A 182 -3.09 -3.97 -6.76
CA LYS A 182 -4.25 -4.83 -6.58
C LYS A 182 -5.38 -4.00 -5.99
N ILE A 183 -6.60 -4.33 -6.36
CA ILE A 183 -7.79 -3.72 -5.78
C ILE A 183 -8.61 -4.84 -5.16
N ASP A 184 -9.00 -4.64 -3.91
CA ASP A 184 -9.85 -5.56 -3.16
C ASP A 184 -11.16 -4.85 -2.76
N ALA A 185 -12.23 -5.61 -2.62
CA ALA A 185 -13.41 -5.18 -1.90
C ALA A 185 -13.06 -5.07 -0.41
N GLY A 186 -13.42 -3.95 0.23
CA GLY A 186 -13.11 -3.71 1.62
C GLY A 186 -14.37 -3.45 2.44
N ILE A 187 -14.37 -3.91 3.66
CA ILE A 187 -15.34 -3.54 4.69
C ILE A 187 -14.58 -2.77 5.74
N HIS A 188 -14.93 -1.49 5.93
CA HIS A 188 -14.20 -0.63 6.85
C HIS A 188 -14.30 -1.13 8.30
N ALA A 189 -15.52 -1.35 8.78
CA ALA A 189 -15.75 -1.84 10.13
C ALA A 189 -17.16 -2.40 10.28
N GLU A 190 -17.36 -3.23 11.29
CA GLU A 190 -18.65 -3.80 11.65
C GLU A 190 -19.69 -2.70 11.94
N TYR A 191 -19.29 -1.65 12.65
CA TYR A 191 -20.16 -0.53 13.02
C TYR A 191 -20.47 0.48 11.89
N THR A 192 -19.79 0.36 10.74
CA THR A 192 -20.04 1.19 9.54
C THR A 192 -20.68 0.40 8.41
N SER A 193 -21.09 -0.84 8.64
CA SER A 193 -21.58 -1.73 7.60
C SER A 193 -22.71 -2.61 8.12
N ASN A 194 -23.40 -3.28 7.23
CA ASN A 194 -24.39 -4.28 7.57
C ASN A 194 -24.13 -5.60 6.83
N TYR A 195 -24.87 -6.61 7.21
CA TYR A 195 -24.77 -7.95 6.67
C TYR A 195 -24.99 -8.02 5.14
N LYS A 196 -25.91 -7.19 4.59
CA LYS A 196 -26.16 -7.16 3.14
C LYS A 196 -24.97 -6.62 2.36
N LEU A 197 -24.26 -5.61 2.90
CA LEU A 197 -23.00 -5.14 2.33
C LEU A 197 -21.93 -6.26 2.38
N TRP A 198 -21.84 -7.01 3.47
CA TRP A 198 -20.86 -8.09 3.60
C TRP A 198 -21.10 -9.20 2.58
N GLU A 199 -22.36 -9.59 2.36
CA GLU A 199 -22.71 -10.55 1.31
C GLU A 199 -22.28 -10.04 -0.07
N ALA A 200 -22.65 -8.82 -0.40
CA ALA A 200 -22.36 -8.24 -1.70
C ALA A 200 -20.85 -8.09 -1.98
N MET A 201 -20.05 -7.81 -0.94
CA MET A 201 -18.58 -7.67 -1.09
C MET A 201 -17.84 -9.01 -1.08
N SER A 202 -18.49 -10.11 -0.72
CA SER A 202 -17.87 -11.45 -0.66
C SER A 202 -18.09 -12.30 -1.90
N GLY A 203 -19.00 -11.94 -2.78
CA GLY A 203 -19.36 -12.65 -4.01
C GLY A 203 -18.65 -12.13 -5.23
#